data_2c325f3e6fb07b97418d33dea54a7b28
#
_entry.id   2c325f3e6fb07b97418d33dea54a7b28
#
_cell.length_a   1.000
_cell.length_b   1.000
_cell.length_c   1.000
_cell.angle_alpha   90.00
_cell.angle_beta   90.00
_cell.angle_gamma   90.00
#
_symmetry.space_group_name_H-M   'P 1'
#
loop_
_entity.id
_entity.type
_entity.pdbx_description
1 polymer ?
#
loop_
_entity_poly.entity_id
_entity_poly.type
_entity_poly.pdbx_seq_one_letter_code
_entity_poly.pdbx_strand_id
1 'polypeptide(L)'
;AAQEGVLNIVFRIADDKGLLLIDLKDLRILLNYVAEHKDDYLTTYGSISKQSVGGILRALLPLENQGGDLFFGEPDLDIYDWMRTDVYGKGIVNVLNCVKLVQNPTLYASFLLWMMSELFQKLPEAGDLEKPKLVFFFDEAHLLFADAPKVLVQKIEQVVKLIRSKGVGIYFVTQSPSDIPDSVLAQLSNRVQHALRAYTPAEQKAVRAAAQSLRTNPAFKAEEVIMELGVGEALTSFLDENGVPGIAQRTSIICPQS
;
A
#
# COMPACT_ATOMS: atom_id res chain seq x y z
N ALA A 1 21.06 -0.65 10.30
CA ALA A 1 21.51 0.37 11.27
C ALA A 1 22.71 1.20 10.75
N ALA A 2 23.89 0.62 10.46
CA ALA A 2 25.07 1.42 10.05
C ALA A 2 24.90 2.09 8.68
N GLN A 3 24.39 1.37 7.67
CA GLN A 3 24.13 1.91 6.33
C GLN A 3 23.03 2.96 6.35
N GLU A 4 21.98 2.73 7.11
CA GLU A 4 20.88 3.68 7.32
C GLU A 4 21.40 4.99 7.96
N GLY A 5 22.26 4.88 8.98
CA GLY A 5 22.90 6.05 9.58
C GLY A 5 23.72 6.86 8.57
N VAL A 6 24.47 6.21 7.70
CA VAL A 6 25.24 6.88 6.63
C VAL A 6 24.30 7.54 5.60
N LEU A 7 23.22 6.88 5.19
CA LEU A 7 22.22 7.48 4.29
C LEU A 7 21.61 8.74 4.91
N ASN A 8 21.20 8.69 6.17
CA ASN A 8 20.64 9.85 6.88
C ASN A 8 21.63 11.02 6.92
N ILE A 9 22.92 10.74 7.15
CA ILE A 9 23.98 11.76 7.12
C ILE A 9 24.10 12.36 5.71
N VAL A 10 24.11 11.52 4.67
CA VAL A 10 24.25 11.98 3.28
C VAL A 10 23.06 12.86 2.86
N PHE A 11 21.83 12.46 3.19
CA PHE A 11 20.65 13.29 2.95
C PHE A 11 20.72 14.60 3.73
N ARG A 12 21.16 14.57 5.00
CA ARG A 12 21.32 15.77 5.80
C ARG A 12 22.36 16.73 5.22
N ILE A 13 23.49 16.21 4.72
CA ILE A 13 24.51 17.01 4.03
C ILE A 13 23.94 17.65 2.76
N ALA A 14 23.11 16.91 2.00
CA ALA A 14 22.44 17.44 0.81
C ALA A 14 21.54 18.61 1.20
N ASP A 15 20.69 18.44 2.20
CA ASP A 15 19.78 19.48 2.69
C ASP A 15 20.52 20.71 3.17
N ASP A 16 21.54 20.55 4.02
CA ASP A 16 22.33 21.67 4.60
C ASP A 16 23.12 22.43 3.53
N LYS A 17 23.47 21.78 2.42
CA LYS A 17 24.19 22.39 1.29
C LYS A 17 23.27 22.83 0.14
N GLY A 18 21.98 22.60 0.23
CA GLY A 18 21.01 22.89 -0.82
C GLY A 18 21.24 22.07 -2.10
N LEU A 19 21.78 20.84 -1.98
CA LEU A 19 21.99 19.94 -3.10
C LEU A 19 20.72 19.15 -3.38
N LEU A 20 20.26 19.16 -4.61
CA LEU A 20 19.12 18.36 -5.03
C LEU A 20 19.58 16.94 -5.33
N LEU A 21 18.95 15.96 -4.69
CA LEU A 21 19.11 14.55 -5.01
C LEU A 21 17.88 14.12 -5.81
N ILE A 22 17.96 14.25 -7.14
CA ILE A 22 16.82 14.00 -8.04
C ILE A 22 16.73 12.52 -8.40
N ASP A 23 17.88 11.89 -8.67
CA ASP A 23 17.93 10.51 -9.12
C ASP A 23 18.98 9.66 -8.35
N LEU A 24 19.10 8.38 -8.73
CA LEU A 24 20.07 7.48 -8.12
C LEU A 24 21.53 7.87 -8.44
N LYS A 25 21.77 8.60 -9.54
CA LYS A 25 23.12 9.04 -9.93
C LYS A 25 23.59 10.15 -8.99
N ASP A 26 22.71 11.10 -8.67
CA ASP A 26 23.01 12.16 -7.69
C ASP A 26 23.35 11.57 -6.33
N LEU A 27 22.53 10.61 -5.87
CA LEU A 27 22.78 9.91 -4.60
C LEU A 27 24.13 9.17 -4.63
N ARG A 28 24.47 8.51 -5.74
CA ARG A 28 25.73 7.80 -5.91
C ARG A 28 26.94 8.73 -5.89
N ILE A 29 26.83 9.87 -6.59
CA ILE A 29 27.89 10.89 -6.64
C ILE A 29 28.11 11.44 -5.22
N LEU A 30 27.06 11.82 -4.52
CA LEU A 30 27.16 12.37 -3.19
C LEU A 30 27.72 11.36 -2.18
N LEU A 31 27.31 10.08 -2.25
CA LEU A 31 27.85 9.00 -1.42
C LEU A 31 29.37 8.85 -1.59
N ASN A 32 29.84 8.85 -2.83
CA ASN A 32 31.29 8.77 -3.11
C ASN A 32 32.03 10.01 -2.61
N TYR A 33 31.52 11.19 -2.89
CA TYR A 33 32.08 12.45 -2.45
C TYR A 33 32.23 12.50 -0.91
N VAL A 34 31.18 12.15 -0.20
CA VAL A 34 31.19 12.14 1.28
C VAL A 34 32.16 11.07 1.83
N ALA A 35 32.28 9.91 1.15
CA ALA A 35 33.24 8.89 1.55
C ALA A 35 34.71 9.31 1.35
N GLU A 36 34.99 10.11 0.32
CA GLU A 36 36.33 10.66 0.06
C GLU A 36 36.67 11.78 1.03
N HIS A 37 35.70 12.63 1.39
CA HIS A 37 35.84 13.79 2.27
C HIS A 37 35.32 13.54 3.70
N LYS A 38 35.33 12.29 4.16
CA LYS A 38 34.71 11.88 5.44
C LYS A 38 35.20 12.65 6.65
N ASP A 39 36.47 13.10 6.63
CA ASP A 39 37.11 13.80 7.74
C ASP A 39 36.55 15.23 7.90
N ASP A 40 36.10 15.87 6.81
CA ASP A 40 35.46 17.18 6.81
C ASP A 40 34.08 17.16 7.49
N TYR A 41 33.44 16.00 7.53
CA TYR A 41 32.10 15.81 8.05
C TYR A 41 32.06 15.20 9.45
N LEU A 42 33.20 14.66 9.93
CA LEU A 42 33.29 13.87 11.15
C LEU A 42 32.75 14.60 12.38
N THR A 43 33.13 15.88 12.56
CA THR A 43 32.76 16.67 13.73
C THR A 43 31.28 17.09 13.71
N THR A 44 30.69 17.30 12.53
CA THR A 44 29.34 17.83 12.40
C THR A 44 28.30 16.74 12.33
N TYR A 45 28.58 15.64 11.62
CA TYR A 45 27.59 14.61 11.30
C TYR A 45 27.95 13.22 11.85
N GLY A 46 29.18 13.05 12.34
CA GLY A 46 29.66 11.79 12.86
C GLY A 46 30.47 10.95 11.85
N SER A 47 30.89 9.77 12.28
CA SER A 47 31.78 8.92 11.50
C SER A 47 31.07 8.24 10.31
N ILE A 48 31.68 8.40 9.13
CA ILE A 48 31.23 7.77 7.88
C ILE A 48 32.24 6.73 7.45
N SER A 49 31.86 5.45 7.44
CA SER A 49 32.74 4.37 7.02
C SER A 49 32.66 4.11 5.52
N LYS A 50 33.82 3.96 4.86
CA LYS A 50 33.89 3.55 3.44
C LYS A 50 33.21 2.19 3.19
N GLN A 51 33.25 1.29 4.19
CA GLN A 51 32.60 -0.01 4.12
C GLN A 51 31.07 0.12 4.04
N SER A 52 30.47 1.01 4.86
CA SER A 52 29.03 1.27 4.83
C SER A 52 28.60 1.90 3.51
N VAL A 53 29.36 2.88 2.99
CA VAL A 53 29.12 3.49 1.68
C VAL A 53 29.19 2.43 0.57
N GLY A 54 30.22 1.60 0.56
CA GLY A 54 30.35 0.49 -0.40
C GLY A 54 29.18 -0.53 -0.30
N GLY A 55 28.64 -0.74 0.90
CA GLY A 55 27.45 -1.56 1.12
C GLY A 55 26.20 -0.93 0.49
N ILE A 56 26.02 0.38 0.65
CA ILE A 56 24.89 1.13 0.05
C ILE A 56 25.01 1.09 -1.48
N LEU A 57 26.18 1.42 -2.03
CA LEU A 57 26.41 1.41 -3.48
C LEU A 57 26.13 0.04 -4.12
N ARG A 58 26.49 -1.07 -3.43
CA ARG A 58 26.13 -2.42 -3.88
C ARG A 58 24.62 -2.68 -3.82
N ALA A 59 23.89 -2.11 -2.85
CA ALA A 59 22.44 -2.27 -2.74
C ALA A 59 21.68 -1.45 -3.80
N LEU A 60 22.26 -0.39 -4.34
CA LEU A 60 21.68 0.40 -5.44
C LEU A 60 21.76 -0.32 -6.80
N LEU A 61 22.77 -1.16 -7.03
CA LEU A 61 22.96 -1.85 -8.32
C LEU A 61 21.75 -2.70 -8.75
N PRO A 62 21.12 -3.53 -7.89
CA PRO A 62 19.93 -4.26 -8.27
C PRO A 62 18.76 -3.33 -8.64
N LEU A 63 18.60 -2.19 -7.98
CA LEU A 63 17.56 -1.21 -8.29
C LEU A 63 17.77 -0.61 -9.68
N GLU A 64 19.00 -0.21 -10.00
CA GLU A 64 19.37 0.31 -11.32
C GLU A 64 19.11 -0.73 -12.42
N ASN A 65 19.55 -1.98 -12.20
CA ASN A 65 19.34 -3.07 -13.15
C ASN A 65 17.86 -3.41 -13.39
N GLN A 66 16.99 -3.11 -12.43
CA GLN A 66 15.54 -3.30 -12.50
C GLN A 66 14.80 -2.09 -13.13
N GLY A 67 15.51 -1.11 -13.65
CA GLY A 67 14.92 0.09 -14.24
C GLY A 67 14.78 1.26 -13.25
N GLY A 68 15.53 1.24 -12.14
CA GLY A 68 15.56 2.32 -11.16
C GLY A 68 15.92 3.66 -11.77
N ASP A 69 16.77 3.69 -12.80
CA ASP A 69 17.11 4.91 -13.53
C ASP A 69 15.92 5.60 -14.21
N LEU A 70 14.88 4.83 -14.56
CA LEU A 70 13.64 5.37 -15.13
C LEU A 70 12.59 5.66 -14.05
N PHE A 71 12.73 5.02 -12.90
CA PHE A 71 11.76 5.09 -11.82
C PHE A 71 12.06 6.22 -10.83
N PHE A 72 13.34 6.41 -10.47
CA PHE A 72 13.77 7.46 -9.57
C PHE A 72 14.17 8.69 -10.38
N GLY A 73 13.41 9.78 -10.22
CA GLY A 73 13.61 11.04 -10.92
C GLY A 73 12.64 12.08 -10.39
N GLU A 74 12.44 13.16 -11.15
CA GLU A 74 11.38 14.12 -10.86
C GLU A 74 10.02 13.43 -10.94
N PRO A 75 9.14 13.54 -9.89
CA PRO A 75 7.84 12.88 -9.90
C PRO A 75 6.94 13.43 -11.01
N ASP A 76 6.55 12.58 -11.94
CA ASP A 76 5.51 12.89 -12.95
C ASP A 76 4.09 12.71 -12.40
N LEU A 77 3.95 11.99 -11.26
CA LEU A 77 2.66 11.70 -10.65
C LEU A 77 2.38 12.70 -9.53
N ASP A 78 1.24 13.40 -9.64
CA ASP A 78 0.67 14.17 -8.55
C ASP A 78 -0.62 13.49 -8.07
N ILE A 79 -0.70 13.20 -6.77
CA ILE A 79 -1.90 12.59 -6.18
C ILE A 79 -3.15 13.48 -6.32
N TYR A 80 -2.99 14.78 -6.45
CA TYR A 80 -4.11 15.70 -6.69
C TYR A 80 -4.73 15.51 -8.07
N ASP A 81 -3.96 15.05 -9.07
CA ASP A 81 -4.49 14.74 -10.40
C ASP A 81 -5.49 13.59 -10.36
N TRP A 82 -5.33 12.65 -9.41
CA TRP A 82 -6.24 11.52 -9.24
C TRP A 82 -7.59 11.92 -8.64
N MET A 83 -7.69 13.11 -8.04
CA MET A 83 -8.92 13.64 -7.44
C MET A 83 -9.69 14.58 -8.37
N ARG A 84 -9.25 14.71 -9.62
CA ARG A 84 -9.95 15.53 -10.62
C ARG A 84 -11.34 15.00 -10.92
N THR A 85 -12.23 15.91 -11.24
CA THR A 85 -13.58 15.60 -11.73
C THR A 85 -13.72 16.04 -13.17
N ASP A 86 -14.64 15.42 -13.90
CA ASP A 86 -15.02 15.84 -15.23
C ASP A 86 -15.88 17.12 -15.18
N VAL A 87 -16.29 17.61 -16.35
CA VAL A 87 -17.11 18.82 -16.49
C VAL A 87 -18.52 18.68 -15.87
N TYR A 88 -18.95 17.48 -15.54
CA TYR A 88 -20.21 17.17 -14.88
C TYR A 88 -20.05 16.92 -13.37
N GLY A 89 -18.84 17.11 -12.83
CA GLY A 89 -18.52 16.87 -11.42
C GLY A 89 -18.36 15.39 -11.04
N LYS A 90 -18.26 14.48 -12.02
CA LYS A 90 -17.99 13.06 -11.77
C LYS A 90 -16.50 12.81 -11.61
N GLY A 91 -16.14 11.94 -10.67
CA GLY A 91 -14.74 11.54 -10.47
C GLY A 91 -14.16 10.83 -11.69
N ILE A 92 -12.89 11.08 -11.99
CA ILE A 92 -12.16 10.42 -13.07
C ILE A 92 -11.67 9.07 -12.59
N VAL A 93 -11.85 8.02 -13.40
CA VAL A 93 -11.29 6.70 -13.13
C VAL A 93 -9.85 6.65 -13.65
N ASN A 94 -8.90 6.47 -12.75
CA ASN A 94 -7.48 6.32 -13.05
C ASN A 94 -7.12 4.83 -12.97
N VAL A 95 -6.44 4.30 -13.97
CA VAL A 95 -5.97 2.90 -13.98
C VAL A 95 -4.45 2.88 -13.98
N LEU A 96 -3.85 2.45 -12.88
CA LEU A 96 -2.41 2.24 -12.76
C LEU A 96 -2.05 0.82 -13.17
N ASN A 97 -1.42 0.67 -14.33
CA ASN A 97 -0.96 -0.63 -14.81
C ASN A 97 0.39 -0.98 -14.15
N CYS A 98 0.37 -1.90 -13.19
CA CYS A 98 1.54 -2.34 -12.44
C CYS A 98 2.20 -3.62 -12.97
N VAL A 99 1.79 -4.17 -14.12
CA VAL A 99 2.28 -5.48 -14.62
C VAL A 99 3.81 -5.57 -14.67
N LYS A 100 4.49 -4.53 -15.15
CA LYS A 100 5.95 -4.49 -15.19
C LYS A 100 6.57 -4.24 -13.81
N LEU A 101 5.91 -3.42 -12.99
CA LEU A 101 6.39 -3.02 -11.67
C LEU A 101 6.33 -4.18 -10.67
N VAL A 102 5.28 -4.99 -10.71
CA VAL A 102 5.11 -6.19 -9.85
C VAL A 102 6.20 -7.24 -10.10
N GLN A 103 6.76 -7.31 -11.33
CA GLN A 103 7.90 -8.19 -11.64
C GLN A 103 9.19 -7.77 -10.92
N ASN A 104 9.23 -6.56 -10.35
CA ASN A 104 10.35 -6.00 -9.61
C ASN A 104 9.91 -5.65 -8.18
N PRO A 105 9.86 -6.63 -7.25
CA PRO A 105 9.25 -6.45 -5.93
C PRO A 105 9.80 -5.27 -5.12
N THR A 106 11.10 -5.00 -5.25
CA THR A 106 11.74 -3.89 -4.53
C THR A 106 11.28 -2.52 -5.05
N LEU A 107 11.18 -2.35 -6.38
CA LEU A 107 10.65 -1.13 -6.98
C LEU A 107 9.16 -0.96 -6.69
N TYR A 108 8.39 -2.05 -6.77
CA TYR A 108 6.98 -2.04 -6.42
C TYR A 108 6.74 -1.61 -4.97
N ALA A 109 7.49 -2.19 -4.02
CA ALA A 109 7.44 -1.80 -2.62
C ALA A 109 7.83 -0.33 -2.40
N SER A 110 8.86 0.15 -3.11
CA SER A 110 9.30 1.55 -3.04
C SER A 110 8.24 2.52 -3.56
N PHE A 111 7.60 2.18 -4.68
CA PHE A 111 6.50 2.95 -5.25
C PHE A 111 5.32 3.03 -4.27
N LEU A 112 4.91 1.90 -3.71
CA LEU A 112 3.80 1.86 -2.75
C LEU A 112 4.11 2.66 -1.48
N LEU A 113 5.34 2.56 -0.96
CA LEU A 113 5.78 3.35 0.20
C LEU A 113 5.72 4.85 -0.10
N TRP A 114 6.20 5.27 -1.27
CA TRP A 114 6.12 6.66 -1.72
C TRP A 114 4.67 7.10 -1.83
N MET A 115 3.85 6.39 -2.59
CA MET A 115 2.44 6.71 -2.81
C MET A 115 1.66 6.83 -1.50
N MET A 116 1.81 5.85 -0.59
CA MET A 116 1.15 5.87 0.71
C MET A 116 1.63 7.03 1.60
N SER A 117 2.92 7.40 1.49
CA SER A 117 3.47 8.52 2.23
C SER A 117 2.95 9.86 1.69
N GLU A 118 2.90 10.02 0.38
CA GLU A 118 2.34 11.20 -0.29
C GLU A 118 0.87 11.41 0.08
N LEU A 119 0.06 10.37 -0.01
CA LEU A 119 -1.34 10.41 0.41
C LEU A 119 -1.50 10.85 1.86
N PHE A 120 -0.67 10.31 2.75
CA PHE A 120 -0.74 10.62 4.16
C PHE A 120 -0.27 12.03 4.50
N GLN A 121 0.78 12.52 3.83
CA GLN A 121 1.40 13.82 4.11
C GLN A 121 0.71 14.97 3.40
N LYS A 122 0.38 14.82 2.12
CA LYS A 122 -0.13 15.93 1.30
C LYS A 122 -1.63 16.18 1.52
N LEU A 123 -2.42 15.14 1.78
CA LEU A 123 -3.85 15.33 1.94
C LEU A 123 -4.18 15.97 3.29
N PRO A 124 -4.95 17.07 3.30
CA PRO A 124 -5.42 17.68 4.54
C PRO A 124 -6.48 16.81 5.23
N GLU A 125 -6.65 17.01 6.53
CA GLU A 125 -7.77 16.44 7.25
C GLU A 125 -9.09 16.99 6.66
N ALA A 126 -9.98 16.08 6.27
CA ALA A 126 -11.24 16.41 5.62
C ALA A 126 -12.47 16.21 6.53
N GLY A 127 -12.27 15.57 7.69
CA GLY A 127 -13.36 15.19 8.59
C GLY A 127 -14.24 14.07 8.03
N ASP A 128 -15.46 13.94 8.55
CA ASP A 128 -16.44 12.98 8.07
C ASP A 128 -17.19 13.53 6.86
N LEU A 129 -16.80 13.09 5.68
CA LEU A 129 -17.45 13.43 4.42
C LEU A 129 -18.52 12.39 4.08
N GLU A 130 -19.64 12.84 3.48
CA GLU A 130 -20.67 11.92 2.96
C GLU A 130 -20.13 10.98 1.88
N LYS A 131 -19.17 11.45 1.09
CA LYS A 131 -18.52 10.67 0.01
C LYS A 131 -17.02 10.90 0.05
N PRO A 132 -16.22 9.85 -0.21
CA PRO A 132 -14.78 10.00 -0.30
C PRO A 132 -14.41 10.86 -1.51
N LYS A 133 -13.31 11.62 -1.39
CA LYS A 133 -12.72 12.40 -2.49
C LYS A 133 -11.92 11.53 -3.45
N LEU A 134 -11.40 10.42 -2.95
CA LEU A 134 -10.58 9.48 -3.71
C LEU A 134 -10.85 8.07 -3.19
N VAL A 135 -10.93 7.10 -4.09
CA VAL A 135 -11.09 5.69 -3.74
C VAL A 135 -10.02 4.88 -4.44
N PHE A 136 -9.29 4.08 -3.67
CA PHE A 136 -8.33 3.11 -4.19
C PHE A 136 -8.90 1.70 -4.19
N PHE A 137 -8.76 1.02 -5.31
CA PHE A 137 -8.97 -0.42 -5.42
C PHE A 137 -7.62 -1.09 -5.65
N PHE A 138 -7.20 -1.89 -4.69
CA PHE A 138 -6.03 -2.75 -4.84
C PHE A 138 -6.52 -4.13 -5.27
N ASP A 139 -6.48 -4.36 -6.57
CA ASP A 139 -6.73 -5.67 -7.14
C ASP A 139 -5.53 -6.59 -6.90
N GLU A 140 -5.79 -7.90 -6.74
CA GLU A 140 -4.79 -8.89 -6.33
C GLU A 140 -3.99 -8.43 -5.10
N ALA A 141 -4.71 -8.01 -4.05
CA ALA A 141 -4.12 -7.39 -2.86
C ALA A 141 -3.07 -8.26 -2.15
N HIS A 142 -3.04 -9.57 -2.41
CA HIS A 142 -1.99 -10.46 -1.92
C HIS A 142 -0.58 -9.99 -2.37
N LEU A 143 -0.47 -9.35 -3.55
CA LEU A 143 0.81 -8.84 -4.05
C LEU A 143 1.36 -7.67 -3.23
N LEU A 144 0.52 -6.98 -2.46
CA LEU A 144 0.96 -5.90 -1.56
C LEU A 144 1.68 -6.45 -0.33
N PHE A 145 1.37 -7.69 0.06
CA PHE A 145 1.79 -8.26 1.33
C PHE A 145 2.73 -9.47 1.16
N ALA A 146 2.67 -10.15 0.01
CA ALA A 146 3.59 -11.24 -0.30
C ALA A 146 5.03 -10.73 -0.38
N ASP A 147 5.90 -11.25 0.48
CA ASP A 147 7.32 -10.87 0.57
C ASP A 147 7.58 -9.36 0.80
N ALA A 148 6.55 -8.63 1.26
CA ALA A 148 6.66 -7.19 1.48
C ALA A 148 7.59 -6.86 2.65
N PRO A 149 8.46 -5.83 2.51
CA PRO A 149 9.24 -5.34 3.63
C PRO A 149 8.33 -4.92 4.80
N LYS A 150 8.76 -5.22 6.03
CA LYS A 150 7.99 -4.84 7.24
C LYS A 150 7.60 -3.36 7.28
N VAL A 151 8.48 -2.49 6.78
CA VAL A 151 8.24 -1.04 6.72
C VAL A 151 7.05 -0.72 5.82
N LEU A 152 6.88 -1.41 4.69
CA LEU A 152 5.73 -1.23 3.80
C LEU A 152 4.44 -1.68 4.48
N VAL A 153 4.43 -2.87 5.10
CA VAL A 153 3.25 -3.38 5.81
C VAL A 153 2.83 -2.41 6.91
N GLN A 154 3.77 -1.95 7.74
CA GLN A 154 3.50 -0.95 8.79
C GLN A 154 2.94 0.36 8.23
N LYS A 155 3.45 0.80 7.07
CA LYS A 155 2.95 2.02 6.42
C LYS A 155 1.53 1.83 5.90
N ILE A 156 1.23 0.69 5.29
CA ILE A 156 -0.14 0.35 4.84
C ILE A 156 -1.08 0.32 6.05
N GLU A 157 -0.71 -0.34 7.15
CA GLU A 157 -1.49 -0.37 8.38
C GLU A 157 -1.79 1.04 8.91
N GLN A 158 -0.78 1.90 8.98
CA GLN A 158 -0.92 3.29 9.41
C GLN A 158 -1.89 4.06 8.50
N VAL A 159 -1.70 3.93 7.19
CA VAL A 159 -2.53 4.63 6.21
C VAL A 159 -3.98 4.15 6.27
N VAL A 160 -4.21 2.83 6.23
CA VAL A 160 -5.57 2.26 6.29
C VAL A 160 -6.32 2.72 7.54
N LYS A 161 -5.62 2.82 8.68
CA LYS A 161 -6.21 3.26 9.94
C LYS A 161 -6.66 4.73 9.94
N LEU A 162 -5.91 5.60 9.26
CA LEU A 162 -6.04 7.05 9.39
C LEU A 162 -6.56 7.75 8.14
N ILE A 163 -6.52 7.10 6.99
CA ILE A 163 -6.76 7.77 5.71
C ILE A 163 -8.22 8.21 5.50
N ARG A 164 -9.15 7.60 6.24
CA ARG A 164 -10.57 7.98 6.22
C ARG A 164 -10.75 9.46 6.60
N SER A 165 -10.03 9.94 7.61
CA SER A 165 -10.09 11.35 8.04
C SER A 165 -9.64 12.33 6.95
N LYS A 166 -8.91 11.84 5.95
CA LYS A 166 -8.48 12.60 4.77
C LYS A 166 -9.43 12.47 3.57
N GLY A 167 -10.55 11.78 3.76
CA GLY A 167 -11.56 11.58 2.73
C GLY A 167 -11.17 10.56 1.66
N VAL A 168 -10.35 9.57 1.99
CA VAL A 168 -9.94 8.51 1.08
C VAL A 168 -10.51 7.16 1.52
N GLY A 169 -11.11 6.44 0.56
CA GLY A 169 -11.54 5.06 0.73
C GLY A 169 -10.53 4.07 0.15
N ILE A 170 -10.35 2.94 0.81
CA ILE A 170 -9.47 1.86 0.33
C ILE A 170 -10.25 0.56 0.25
N TYR A 171 -10.15 -0.13 -0.87
CA TYR A 171 -10.70 -1.46 -1.12
C TYR A 171 -9.57 -2.41 -1.46
N PHE A 172 -9.53 -3.54 -0.78
CA PHE A 172 -8.66 -4.66 -1.13
C PHE A 172 -9.49 -5.76 -1.77
N VAL A 173 -9.08 -6.20 -2.95
CA VAL A 173 -9.68 -7.32 -3.67
C VAL A 173 -8.66 -8.45 -3.70
N THR A 174 -9.03 -9.60 -3.17
CA THR A 174 -8.14 -10.77 -3.07
C THR A 174 -8.92 -12.07 -3.19
N GLN A 175 -8.23 -13.13 -3.54
CA GLN A 175 -8.82 -14.47 -3.66
C GLN A 175 -8.99 -15.14 -2.28
N SER A 176 -8.23 -14.72 -1.27
CA SER A 176 -8.36 -15.26 0.09
C SER A 176 -8.19 -14.17 1.15
N PRO A 177 -9.04 -14.14 2.19
CA PRO A 177 -8.86 -13.22 3.32
C PRO A 177 -7.52 -13.41 4.04
N SER A 178 -6.95 -14.62 4.03
CA SER A 178 -5.66 -14.92 4.67
C SER A 178 -4.45 -14.27 4.00
N ASP A 179 -4.62 -13.69 2.82
CA ASP A 179 -3.56 -12.98 2.10
C ASP A 179 -3.28 -11.60 2.69
N ILE A 180 -4.23 -11.08 3.45
CA ILE A 180 -4.12 -9.76 4.09
C ILE A 180 -3.74 -9.96 5.56
N PRO A 181 -2.71 -9.28 6.09
CA PRO A 181 -2.33 -9.35 7.49
C PRO A 181 -3.49 -9.02 8.45
N ASP A 182 -3.58 -9.75 9.56
CA ASP A 182 -4.65 -9.56 10.56
C ASP A 182 -4.74 -8.12 11.07
N SER A 183 -3.60 -7.44 11.21
CA SER A 183 -3.51 -6.04 11.63
C SER A 183 -4.19 -5.08 10.64
N VAL A 184 -4.12 -5.36 9.34
CA VAL A 184 -4.84 -4.62 8.28
C VAL A 184 -6.30 -5.04 8.25
N LEU A 185 -6.60 -6.34 8.28
CA LEU A 185 -7.97 -6.85 8.30
C LEU A 185 -8.80 -6.28 9.46
N ALA A 186 -8.18 -6.09 10.62
CA ALA A 186 -8.84 -5.50 11.79
C ALA A 186 -9.32 -4.05 11.56
N GLN A 187 -8.76 -3.34 10.59
CA GLN A 187 -9.17 -1.98 10.22
C GLN A 187 -10.27 -1.96 9.13
N LEU A 188 -10.49 -3.10 8.47
CA LEU A 188 -11.46 -3.23 7.38
C LEU A 188 -12.79 -3.74 7.93
N SER A 189 -13.72 -2.82 8.15
CA SER A 189 -15.01 -3.15 8.77
C SER A 189 -16.10 -3.54 7.77
N ASN A 190 -15.99 -3.09 6.51
CA ASN A 190 -16.91 -3.47 5.44
C ASN A 190 -16.36 -4.67 4.67
N ARG A 191 -17.19 -5.69 4.48
CA ARG A 191 -16.77 -6.93 3.85
C ARG A 191 -17.79 -7.43 2.85
N VAL A 192 -17.26 -7.89 1.70
CA VAL A 192 -18.02 -8.57 0.64
C VAL A 192 -17.31 -9.87 0.34
N GLN A 193 -17.92 -10.99 0.66
CA GLN A 193 -17.38 -12.33 0.45
C GLN A 193 -18.15 -13.05 -0.61
N HIS A 194 -17.53 -13.29 -1.77
CA HIS A 194 -18.07 -14.15 -2.82
C HIS A 194 -17.86 -15.63 -2.50
N ALA A 195 -18.40 -16.50 -3.35
CA ALA A 195 -18.28 -17.94 -3.19
C ALA A 195 -16.83 -18.40 -3.09
N LEU A 196 -16.55 -19.28 -2.14
CA LEU A 196 -15.34 -20.08 -2.10
C LEU A 196 -15.72 -21.54 -2.19
N ARG A 197 -15.00 -22.32 -3.01
CA ARG A 197 -15.14 -23.78 -3.06
C ARG A 197 -13.98 -24.40 -2.28
N ALA A 198 -14.25 -25.39 -1.47
CA ALA A 198 -13.28 -25.98 -0.58
C ALA A 198 -13.29 -27.51 -0.71
N TYR A 199 -12.34 -28.03 -1.46
CA TYR A 199 -12.11 -29.46 -1.69
C TYR A 199 -10.93 -29.99 -0.88
N THR A 200 -9.98 -29.12 -0.49
CA THR A 200 -8.79 -29.48 0.26
C THR A 200 -8.85 -28.93 1.70
N PRO A 201 -8.09 -29.50 2.65
CA PRO A 201 -8.03 -28.98 4.01
C PRO A 201 -7.57 -27.51 4.09
N ALA A 202 -6.68 -27.08 3.18
CA ALA A 202 -6.23 -25.69 3.11
C ALA A 202 -7.38 -24.76 2.68
N GLU A 203 -8.15 -25.13 1.67
CA GLU A 203 -9.30 -24.36 1.21
C GLU A 203 -10.41 -24.31 2.27
N GLN A 204 -10.65 -25.41 2.99
CA GLN A 204 -11.60 -25.43 4.12
C GLN A 204 -11.16 -24.45 5.22
N LYS A 205 -9.86 -24.35 5.50
CA LYS A 205 -9.33 -23.36 6.45
C LYS A 205 -9.58 -21.93 5.97
N ALA A 206 -9.42 -21.65 4.68
CA ALA A 206 -9.71 -20.34 4.07
C ALA A 206 -11.20 -19.97 4.20
N VAL A 207 -12.12 -20.92 3.92
CA VAL A 207 -13.57 -20.72 4.10
C VAL A 207 -13.92 -20.41 5.56
N ARG A 208 -13.33 -21.13 6.53
CA ARG A 208 -13.53 -20.84 7.95
C ARG A 208 -13.02 -19.45 8.32
N ALA A 209 -11.84 -19.08 7.86
CA ALA A 209 -11.29 -17.74 8.11
C ALA A 209 -12.19 -16.64 7.53
N ALA A 210 -12.69 -16.83 6.31
CA ALA A 210 -13.65 -15.93 5.69
C ALA A 210 -14.95 -15.81 6.51
N ALA A 211 -15.52 -16.91 6.93
CA ALA A 211 -16.74 -16.92 7.73
C ALA A 211 -16.56 -16.28 9.11
N GLN A 212 -15.44 -16.56 9.79
CA GLN A 212 -15.11 -15.97 11.08
C GLN A 212 -14.83 -14.46 11.00
N SER A 213 -14.48 -13.96 9.84
CA SER A 213 -14.27 -12.55 9.62
C SER A 213 -15.56 -11.73 9.54
N LEU A 214 -16.70 -12.38 9.34
CA LEU A 214 -18.03 -11.76 9.25
C LEU A 214 -18.73 -11.81 10.62
N ARG A 215 -19.54 -10.79 10.92
CA ARG A 215 -20.38 -10.84 12.11
C ARG A 215 -21.46 -11.92 11.94
N THR A 216 -21.52 -12.84 12.89
CA THR A 216 -22.42 -14.00 12.86
C THR A 216 -23.87 -13.60 12.67
N ASN A 217 -24.55 -14.27 11.75
CA ASN A 217 -26.00 -14.24 11.59
C ASN A 217 -26.59 -15.54 12.19
N PRO A 218 -27.52 -15.45 13.16
CA PRO A 218 -28.09 -16.65 13.77
C PRO A 218 -28.98 -17.48 12.83
N ALA A 219 -29.41 -16.90 11.69
CA ALA A 219 -30.30 -17.57 10.75
C ALA A 219 -29.60 -18.61 9.87
N PHE A 220 -28.26 -18.56 9.73
CA PHE A 220 -27.51 -19.49 8.90
C PHE A 220 -26.04 -19.60 9.36
N LYS A 221 -25.35 -20.64 8.90
CA LYS A 221 -23.91 -20.80 9.09
C LYS A 221 -23.17 -20.20 7.88
N ALA A 222 -22.35 -19.17 8.12
CA ALA A 222 -21.63 -18.47 7.05
C ALA A 222 -20.72 -19.41 6.24
N GLU A 223 -20.07 -20.40 6.85
CA GLU A 223 -19.22 -21.38 6.17
C GLU A 223 -20.01 -22.17 5.10
N GLU A 224 -21.23 -22.64 5.45
CA GLU A 224 -22.08 -23.38 4.52
C GLU A 224 -22.55 -22.50 3.37
N VAL A 225 -23.01 -21.28 3.69
CA VAL A 225 -23.50 -20.33 2.70
C VAL A 225 -22.41 -19.90 1.73
N ILE A 226 -21.19 -19.61 2.20
CA ILE A 226 -20.05 -19.20 1.33
C ILE A 226 -19.79 -20.29 0.26
N MET A 227 -19.88 -21.56 0.61
CA MET A 227 -19.68 -22.66 -0.33
C MET A 227 -20.82 -22.84 -1.32
N GLU A 228 -22.03 -22.37 -0.99
CA GLU A 228 -23.23 -22.53 -1.81
C GLU A 228 -23.57 -21.31 -2.67
N LEU A 229 -22.95 -20.13 -2.42
CA LEU A 229 -23.20 -18.92 -3.20
C LEU A 229 -23.07 -19.17 -4.70
N GLY A 230 -24.02 -18.64 -5.45
CA GLY A 230 -24.00 -18.63 -6.91
C GLY A 230 -23.21 -17.47 -7.50
N VAL A 231 -23.17 -17.43 -8.83
CA VAL A 231 -22.60 -16.28 -9.56
C VAL A 231 -23.45 -15.04 -9.28
N GLY A 232 -22.82 -13.93 -8.97
CA GLY A 232 -23.50 -12.68 -8.63
C GLY A 232 -24.08 -12.65 -7.21
N GLU A 233 -23.76 -13.61 -6.36
CA GLU A 233 -24.12 -13.61 -4.95
C GLU A 233 -22.90 -13.38 -4.06
N ALA A 234 -23.14 -12.80 -2.87
CA ALA A 234 -22.13 -12.58 -1.85
C ALA A 234 -22.74 -12.63 -0.44
N LEU A 235 -21.91 -12.89 0.56
CA LEU A 235 -22.17 -12.50 1.94
C LEU A 235 -21.59 -11.11 2.18
N THR A 236 -22.40 -10.20 2.68
CA THR A 236 -21.98 -8.83 2.98
C THR A 236 -22.15 -8.53 4.45
N SER A 237 -21.22 -7.76 5.01
CA SER A 237 -21.29 -7.17 6.35
C SER A 237 -20.78 -5.74 6.24
N PHE A 238 -21.67 -4.77 6.39
CA PHE A 238 -21.35 -3.36 6.32
C PHE A 238 -21.55 -2.68 7.66
N LEU A 239 -20.84 -1.59 7.90
CA LEU A 239 -21.06 -0.74 9.06
C LEU A 239 -22.45 -0.11 9.00
N ASP A 240 -23.12 -0.05 10.14
CA ASP A 240 -24.31 0.77 10.33
C ASP A 240 -23.93 2.27 10.54
N GLU A 241 -24.94 3.10 10.72
CA GLU A 241 -24.78 4.55 10.96
C GLU A 241 -23.96 4.87 12.24
N ASN A 242 -23.89 3.93 13.18
CA ASN A 242 -23.13 4.05 14.41
C ASN A 242 -21.70 3.48 14.30
N GLY A 243 -21.31 3.02 13.11
CA GLY A 243 -20.00 2.41 12.87
C GLY A 243 -19.88 0.98 13.42
N VAL A 244 -20.99 0.29 13.69
CA VAL A 244 -21.00 -1.09 14.17
C VAL A 244 -21.17 -2.03 12.96
N PRO A 245 -20.31 -3.08 12.82
CA PRO A 245 -20.49 -4.05 11.75
C PRO A 245 -21.86 -4.74 11.83
N GLY A 246 -22.62 -4.71 10.75
CA GLY A 246 -23.88 -5.42 10.61
C GLY A 246 -23.69 -6.93 10.57
N ILE A 247 -24.74 -7.70 10.91
CA ILE A 247 -24.72 -9.16 10.76
C ILE A 247 -24.57 -9.53 9.28
N ALA A 248 -23.91 -10.66 9.01
CA ALA A 248 -23.73 -11.17 7.66
C ALA A 248 -25.08 -11.38 6.96
N GLN A 249 -25.21 -10.88 5.73
CA GLN A 249 -26.40 -11.00 4.90
C GLN A 249 -26.06 -11.60 3.54
N ARG A 250 -26.90 -12.51 3.04
CA ARG A 250 -26.81 -12.98 1.65
C ARG A 250 -27.37 -11.90 0.73
N THR A 251 -26.58 -11.48 -0.23
CA THR A 251 -26.87 -10.34 -1.09
C THR A 251 -26.67 -10.73 -2.55
N SER A 252 -27.55 -10.25 -3.42
CA SER A 252 -27.36 -10.33 -4.87
C SER A 252 -26.65 -9.07 -5.35
N ILE A 253 -25.57 -9.25 -6.10
CA ILE A 253 -24.81 -8.15 -6.69
C ILE A 253 -25.53 -7.65 -7.94
N ILE A 254 -25.68 -6.35 -8.05
CA ILE A 254 -26.30 -5.69 -9.20
C ILE A 254 -25.40 -5.91 -10.43
N CYS A 255 -26.00 -6.37 -11.53
CA CYS A 255 -25.29 -6.51 -12.80
C CYS A 255 -24.87 -5.12 -13.30
N PRO A 256 -23.66 -4.98 -13.89
CA PRO A 256 -23.27 -3.75 -14.55
C PRO A 256 -24.26 -3.43 -15.68
N GLN A 257 -24.58 -2.16 -15.85
CA GLN A 257 -25.36 -1.69 -17.00
C GLN A 257 -24.48 -1.84 -18.25
N SER A 258 -24.98 -2.53 -19.26
CA SER A 258 -24.33 -2.68 -20.57
C SER A 258 -24.33 -1.39 -21.36
#